data_534f9b2da893c3ec207575bf5b9a66c8
#
_entry.id   534f9b2da893c3ec207575bf5b9a66c8
#
_cell.length_a   1.000
_cell.length_b   1.000
_cell.length_c   1.000
_cell.angle_alpha   90.00
_cell.angle_beta   90.00
_cell.angle_gamma   90.00
#
_symmetry.space_group_name_H-M   'P 1'
#
loop_
_entity.id
_entity.type
_entity.pdbx_description
1 polymer ?
#
loop_
_entity_poly.entity_id
_entity_poly.type
_entity_poly.pdbx_seq_one_letter_code
_entity_poly.pdbx_strand_id
1 'polypeptide(L)'
;MMAHNKDVFKIKRNNIRPEKGKILISEPFLQGIYFQRAVILLVEHNLKGSMGFVLNKRTDLMVNDFFPEWKNLPDIPIYLGGPVQFNHLFFIHALDDKIVPDGVKVVENMRFDGDFEALKRYIANGGAVEGKVKFFMGYSGWTENQLNGELMHDSWLVGKTSSKSMMMADGESFWNDSLDLLGSPYTIWKNYPKNPDWN
;
A
#
# COMPACT_ATOMS: atom_id res chain seq x y z
N MET A 1 8.79 38.94 -19.48
CA MET A 1 7.97 37.72 -19.64
C MET A 1 8.86 36.53 -19.25
N MET A 2 8.91 36.17 -17.97
CA MET A 2 9.73 35.04 -17.51
C MET A 2 8.93 33.77 -17.72
N ALA A 3 9.35 32.94 -18.67
CA ALA A 3 8.83 31.58 -18.82
C ALA A 3 9.17 30.83 -17.51
N HIS A 4 8.17 30.51 -16.70
CA HIS A 4 8.33 29.63 -15.56
C HIS A 4 8.76 28.26 -16.06
N ASN A 5 9.99 27.93 -15.77
CA ASN A 5 10.62 26.67 -16.13
C ASN A 5 10.03 25.57 -15.20
N LYS A 6 8.78 25.16 -15.47
CA LYS A 6 8.10 24.08 -14.75
C LYS A 6 8.74 22.71 -14.96
N ASP A 7 9.70 22.61 -15.88
CA ASP A 7 10.33 21.33 -16.26
C ASP A 7 11.49 20.90 -15.33
N VAL A 8 12.04 21.80 -14.51
CA VAL A 8 13.18 21.48 -13.64
C VAL A 8 12.83 20.49 -12.53
N PHE A 9 11.56 20.41 -12.16
CA PHE A 9 11.06 19.52 -11.09
C PHE A 9 10.34 18.26 -11.61
N LYS A 10 10.20 18.11 -12.93
CA LYS A 10 9.48 16.99 -13.53
C LYS A 10 10.38 15.77 -13.64
N ILE A 11 10.35 14.92 -12.61
CA ILE A 11 11.01 13.61 -12.67
C ILE A 11 10.05 12.65 -13.38
N LYS A 12 10.51 12.12 -14.53
CA LYS A 12 9.73 11.14 -15.29
C LYS A 12 9.63 9.82 -14.55
N ARG A 13 8.50 9.12 -14.77
CA ARG A 13 8.31 7.74 -14.30
C ARG A 13 9.49 6.85 -14.70
N ASN A 14 9.70 5.81 -13.94
CA ASN A 14 10.62 4.74 -14.34
C ASN A 14 9.95 3.81 -15.38
N ASN A 15 10.77 3.04 -16.10
CA ASN A 15 10.30 2.12 -17.14
C ASN A 15 9.95 0.72 -16.60
N ILE A 16 9.72 0.59 -15.30
CA ILE A 16 9.33 -0.70 -14.69
C ILE A 16 7.84 -0.91 -14.93
N ARG A 17 7.47 -2.07 -15.46
CA ARG A 17 6.05 -2.40 -15.69
C ARG A 17 5.35 -2.74 -14.36
N PRO A 18 4.09 -2.29 -14.17
CA PRO A 18 3.29 -2.74 -13.05
C PRO A 18 2.98 -4.24 -13.20
N GLU A 19 3.02 -4.96 -12.09
CA GLU A 19 2.70 -6.37 -12.00
C GLU A 19 2.20 -6.67 -10.58
N LYS A 20 1.43 -7.74 -10.41
CA LYS A 20 1.07 -8.25 -9.10
C LYS A 20 2.32 -8.47 -8.24
N GLY A 21 2.28 -8.00 -6.98
CA GLY A 21 3.39 -8.09 -6.03
C GLY A 21 4.40 -6.95 -6.12
N LYS A 22 4.28 -6.03 -7.08
CA LYS A 22 5.04 -4.77 -7.12
C LYS A 22 4.34 -3.69 -6.33
N ILE A 23 5.09 -2.65 -5.99
CA ILE A 23 4.57 -1.46 -5.31
C ILE A 23 4.49 -0.29 -6.29
N LEU A 24 3.46 0.55 -6.08
CA LEU A 24 3.34 1.87 -6.68
C LEU A 24 3.73 2.89 -5.62
N ILE A 25 4.58 3.84 -5.99
CA ILE A 25 5.06 4.91 -5.11
C ILE A 25 4.53 6.21 -5.70
N SER A 26 3.72 6.95 -4.93
CA SER A 26 3.12 8.19 -5.41
C SER A 26 4.16 9.27 -5.68
N GLU A 27 3.90 10.10 -6.67
CA GLU A 27 4.64 11.35 -6.84
C GLU A 27 4.38 12.27 -5.62
N PRO A 28 5.29 13.21 -5.27
CA PRO A 28 5.24 13.94 -4.00
C PRO A 28 4.04 14.88 -3.84
N PHE A 29 3.42 15.33 -4.95
CA PHE A 29 2.31 16.28 -4.95
C PHE A 29 0.95 15.64 -5.23
N LEU A 30 0.88 14.32 -5.33
CA LEU A 30 -0.38 13.61 -5.49
C LEU A 30 -1.28 13.89 -4.28
N GLN A 31 -2.45 14.48 -4.55
CA GLN A 31 -3.32 15.01 -3.51
C GLN A 31 -4.24 13.94 -2.91
N GLY A 32 -4.76 14.25 -1.73
CA GLY A 32 -5.77 13.45 -1.04
C GLY A 32 -5.21 12.56 0.06
N ILE A 33 -6.08 12.26 1.03
CA ILE A 33 -5.72 11.50 2.25
C ILE A 33 -5.18 10.10 1.97
N TYR A 34 -5.62 9.49 0.87
CA TYR A 34 -5.20 8.13 0.49
C TYR A 34 -3.82 8.13 -0.17
N PHE A 35 -3.56 9.07 -1.11
CA PHE A 35 -2.48 8.92 -2.08
C PHE A 35 -1.29 9.85 -1.88
N GLN A 36 -1.43 10.92 -1.08
CA GLN A 36 -0.30 11.79 -0.76
C GLN A 36 0.80 10.99 -0.04
N ARG A 37 2.01 10.87 -0.65
CA ARG A 37 3.13 10.08 -0.13
C ARG A 37 2.74 8.65 0.24
N ALA A 38 2.00 8.00 -0.65
CA ALA A 38 1.52 6.64 -0.48
C ALA A 38 2.41 5.63 -1.19
N VAL A 39 2.43 4.43 -0.63
CA VAL A 39 3.00 3.24 -1.26
C VAL A 39 1.91 2.18 -1.33
N ILE A 40 1.57 1.72 -2.53
CA ILE A 40 0.49 0.77 -2.77
C ILE A 40 1.07 -0.57 -3.22
N LEU A 41 0.71 -1.66 -2.56
CA LEU A 41 0.98 -3.02 -3.03
C LEU A 41 -0.09 -3.43 -4.05
N LEU A 42 0.30 -3.80 -5.26
CA LEU A 42 -0.60 -4.42 -6.24
C LEU A 42 -0.83 -5.89 -5.88
N VAL A 43 -2.04 -6.24 -5.47
CA VAL A 43 -2.44 -7.62 -5.18
C VAL A 43 -3.05 -8.30 -6.40
N GLU A 44 -3.55 -7.52 -7.36
CA GLU A 44 -4.04 -7.97 -8.65
C GLU A 44 -3.66 -6.95 -9.73
N HIS A 45 -3.25 -7.45 -10.90
CA HIS A 45 -3.02 -6.64 -12.10
C HIS A 45 -3.19 -7.52 -13.33
N ASN A 46 -4.18 -7.18 -14.14
CA ASN A 46 -4.53 -7.90 -15.37
C ASN A 46 -5.19 -6.96 -16.40
N LEU A 47 -5.64 -7.50 -17.53
CA LEU A 47 -6.28 -6.73 -18.60
C LEU A 47 -7.60 -6.06 -18.21
N LYS A 48 -8.28 -6.54 -17.15
CA LYS A 48 -9.55 -5.98 -16.66
C LYS A 48 -9.36 -4.84 -15.69
N GLY A 49 -8.14 -4.67 -15.15
CA GLY A 49 -7.82 -3.62 -14.19
C GLY A 49 -6.78 -4.05 -13.15
N SER A 50 -6.73 -3.29 -12.08
CA SER A 50 -5.78 -3.52 -10.98
C SER A 50 -6.45 -3.28 -9.64
N MET A 51 -5.96 -3.98 -8.62
CA MET A 51 -6.33 -3.81 -7.22
C MET A 51 -5.09 -3.75 -6.35
N GLY A 52 -5.10 -2.89 -5.34
CA GLY A 52 -3.99 -2.77 -4.40
C GLY A 52 -4.39 -2.16 -3.07
N PHE A 53 -3.47 -2.21 -2.11
CA PHE A 53 -3.64 -1.62 -0.77
C PHE A 53 -2.56 -0.60 -0.48
N VAL A 54 -2.96 0.59 -0.02
CA VAL A 54 -2.02 1.56 0.54
C VAL A 54 -1.45 1.00 1.83
N LEU A 55 -0.15 0.77 1.87
CA LEU A 55 0.51 0.05 2.96
C LEU A 55 0.83 0.92 4.16
N ASN A 56 1.00 2.22 3.97
CA ASN A 56 1.65 3.12 4.92
C ASN A 56 0.75 4.22 5.51
N LYS A 57 -0.56 4.08 5.40
CA LYS A 57 -1.54 5.03 5.95
C LYS A 57 -2.29 4.40 7.12
N ARG A 58 -1.66 4.40 8.29
CA ARG A 58 -2.28 3.93 9.53
C ARG A 58 -3.43 4.86 9.94
N THR A 59 -4.50 4.28 10.46
CA THR A 59 -5.64 5.01 11.08
C THR A 59 -5.53 4.97 12.62
N ASP A 60 -6.40 5.71 13.28
CA ASP A 60 -6.57 5.60 14.74
C ASP A 60 -7.49 4.43 15.14
N LEU A 61 -8.03 3.69 14.16
CA LEU A 61 -8.92 2.54 14.40
C LEU A 61 -8.10 1.27 14.61
N MET A 62 -8.61 0.42 15.51
CA MET A 62 -8.06 -0.90 15.80
C MET A 62 -9.06 -1.98 15.38
N VAL A 63 -8.55 -3.12 14.92
CA VAL A 63 -9.42 -4.28 14.60
C VAL A 63 -10.20 -4.73 15.83
N ASN A 64 -9.61 -4.58 17.01
CA ASN A 64 -10.20 -4.88 18.31
C ASN A 64 -11.51 -4.12 18.56
N ASP A 65 -11.70 -2.94 17.96
CA ASP A 65 -12.92 -2.13 18.10
C ASP A 65 -14.12 -2.77 17.38
N PHE A 66 -13.86 -3.62 16.38
CA PHE A 66 -14.89 -4.28 15.56
C PHE A 66 -15.18 -5.72 15.98
N PHE A 67 -14.28 -6.34 16.75
CA PHE A 67 -14.39 -7.74 17.19
C PHE A 67 -14.34 -7.81 18.73
N PRO A 68 -15.48 -7.84 19.42
CA PRO A 68 -15.54 -7.87 20.89
C PRO A 68 -14.72 -9.00 21.52
N GLU A 69 -14.63 -10.14 20.84
CA GLU A 69 -13.83 -11.28 21.24
C GLU A 69 -12.33 -11.01 21.27
N TRP A 70 -11.85 -9.95 20.60
CA TRP A 70 -10.44 -9.54 20.56
C TRP A 70 -10.11 -8.38 21.50
N LYS A 71 -11.06 -7.92 22.29
CA LYS A 71 -10.87 -6.77 23.19
C LYS A 71 -9.70 -6.89 24.16
N ASN A 72 -9.35 -8.12 24.54
CA ASN A 72 -8.22 -8.39 25.46
C ASN A 72 -6.92 -8.77 24.74
N LEU A 73 -6.90 -8.75 23.42
CA LEU A 73 -5.67 -8.93 22.65
C LEU A 73 -4.91 -7.60 22.50
N PRO A 74 -3.60 -7.63 22.20
CA PRO A 74 -2.87 -6.42 21.82
C PRO A 74 -3.56 -5.68 20.66
N ASP A 75 -3.45 -4.35 20.67
CA ASP A 75 -4.04 -3.50 19.64
C ASP A 75 -3.53 -3.86 18.24
N ILE A 76 -4.45 -4.15 17.33
CA ILE A 76 -4.17 -4.49 15.94
C ILE A 76 -4.57 -3.30 15.06
N PRO A 77 -3.60 -2.56 14.49
CA PRO A 77 -3.91 -1.36 13.72
C PRO A 77 -4.58 -1.66 12.38
N ILE A 78 -5.47 -0.76 11.97
CA ILE A 78 -6.08 -0.73 10.64
C ILE A 78 -5.41 0.35 9.81
N TYR A 79 -5.17 0.07 8.53
CA TYR A 79 -4.63 1.00 7.54
C TYR A 79 -5.70 1.40 6.52
N LEU A 80 -5.59 2.62 5.97
CA LEU A 80 -6.43 3.04 4.83
C LEU A 80 -5.90 2.35 3.57
N GLY A 81 -6.60 1.31 3.10
CA GLY A 81 -6.20 0.57 1.89
C GLY A 81 -6.51 1.31 0.60
N GLY A 82 -7.51 2.20 0.63
CA GLY A 82 -7.92 3.01 -0.52
C GLY A 82 -9.38 3.44 -0.43
N PRO A 83 -9.87 4.20 -1.45
CA PRO A 83 -11.20 4.80 -1.42
C PRO A 83 -12.35 3.84 -1.76
N VAL A 84 -12.07 2.67 -2.33
CA VAL A 84 -13.10 1.74 -2.79
C VAL A 84 -13.51 0.83 -1.65
N GLN A 85 -14.81 0.63 -1.43
CA GLN A 85 -15.37 -0.21 -0.36
C GLN A 85 -14.75 0.08 1.03
N PHE A 86 -14.61 1.35 1.38
CA PHE A 86 -13.96 1.78 2.62
C PHE A 86 -14.63 1.29 3.92
N ASN A 87 -15.83 0.72 3.83
CA ASN A 87 -16.59 0.09 4.93
C ASN A 87 -16.34 -1.43 5.05
N HIS A 88 -15.44 -1.98 4.24
CA HIS A 88 -15.05 -3.40 4.31
C HIS A 88 -13.63 -3.54 4.84
N LEU A 89 -13.42 -4.55 5.68
CA LEU A 89 -12.12 -4.93 6.20
C LEU A 89 -11.49 -5.98 5.29
N PHE A 90 -10.29 -5.68 4.84
CA PHE A 90 -9.44 -6.57 4.04
C PHE A 90 -8.15 -6.89 4.80
N PHE A 91 -7.45 -7.93 4.41
CA PHE A 91 -6.16 -8.25 5.01
C PHE A 91 -5.18 -8.87 4.00
N ILE A 92 -3.91 -8.67 4.28
CA ILE A 92 -2.82 -9.44 3.70
C ILE A 92 -2.10 -10.21 4.81
N HIS A 93 -1.51 -11.35 4.50
CA HIS A 93 -0.82 -12.14 5.51
C HIS A 93 0.39 -12.90 4.96
N ALA A 94 1.32 -13.21 5.85
CA ALA A 94 2.50 -14.04 5.59
C ALA A 94 2.42 -15.36 6.40
N LEU A 95 1.21 -15.92 6.51
CA LEU A 95 0.93 -17.17 7.19
C LEU A 95 0.87 -18.32 6.18
N ASP A 96 1.16 -19.54 6.65
CA ASP A 96 1.06 -20.77 5.85
C ASP A 96 -0.42 -21.09 5.52
N ASP A 97 -0.65 -21.74 4.36
CA ASP A 97 -1.99 -22.17 3.93
C ASP A 97 -2.66 -23.15 4.90
N LYS A 98 -1.88 -23.85 5.74
CA LYS A 98 -2.41 -24.71 6.81
C LYS A 98 -3.01 -23.89 7.98
N ILE A 99 -2.60 -22.62 8.11
CA ILE A 99 -3.08 -21.71 9.16
C ILE A 99 -4.25 -20.89 8.63
N VAL A 100 -4.09 -20.25 7.46
CA VAL A 100 -5.14 -19.49 6.78
C VAL A 100 -5.24 -20.00 5.34
N PRO A 101 -6.15 -20.95 5.07
CA PRO A 101 -6.36 -21.47 3.73
C PRO A 101 -7.03 -20.46 2.80
N ASP A 102 -7.08 -20.78 1.51
CA ASP A 102 -7.76 -20.05 0.44
C ASP A 102 -7.19 -18.64 0.14
N GLY A 103 -6.06 -18.28 0.72
CA GLY A 103 -5.40 -17.00 0.46
C GLY A 103 -4.83 -16.93 -0.96
N VAL A 104 -5.09 -15.82 -1.66
CA VAL A 104 -4.57 -15.56 -3.01
C VAL A 104 -3.11 -15.15 -2.93
N LYS A 105 -2.20 -15.97 -3.47
CA LYS A 105 -0.76 -15.65 -3.47
C LYS A 105 -0.47 -14.35 -4.23
N VAL A 106 0.20 -13.41 -3.55
CA VAL A 106 0.64 -12.13 -4.11
C VAL A 106 2.12 -12.19 -4.49
N VAL A 107 2.97 -12.53 -3.51
CA VAL A 107 4.40 -12.84 -3.69
C VAL A 107 4.74 -14.09 -2.91
N GLU A 108 6.01 -14.53 -2.93
CA GLU A 108 6.43 -15.82 -2.40
C GLU A 108 5.87 -16.17 -1.01
N ASN A 109 5.97 -15.23 -0.07
CA ASN A 109 5.57 -15.43 1.34
C ASN A 109 4.46 -14.47 1.76
N MET A 110 3.60 -14.04 0.83
CA MET A 110 2.49 -13.14 1.14
C MET A 110 1.26 -13.51 0.32
N ARG A 111 0.13 -13.48 0.98
CA ARG A 111 -1.19 -13.71 0.41
C ARG A 111 -2.12 -12.54 0.72
N PHE A 112 -3.11 -12.40 -0.11
CA PHE A 112 -4.25 -11.50 0.06
C PHE A 112 -5.49 -12.35 0.34
N ASP A 113 -6.29 -11.94 1.33
CA ASP A 113 -7.53 -12.60 1.73
C ASP A 113 -7.31 -14.06 2.22
N GLY A 114 -8.38 -14.86 2.31
CA GLY A 114 -8.39 -16.23 2.76
C GLY A 114 -9.50 -16.51 3.77
N ASP A 115 -9.46 -17.68 4.42
CA ASP A 115 -10.41 -18.04 5.47
C ASP A 115 -10.28 -17.12 6.69
N PHE A 116 -11.17 -16.14 6.78
CA PHE A 116 -11.18 -15.15 7.86
C PHE A 116 -11.46 -15.79 9.24
N GLU A 117 -12.28 -16.84 9.29
CA GLU A 117 -12.54 -17.56 10.55
C GLU A 117 -11.32 -18.34 11.03
N ALA A 118 -10.52 -18.89 10.11
CA ALA A 118 -9.23 -19.48 10.45
C ALA A 118 -8.24 -18.43 10.97
N LEU A 119 -8.19 -17.24 10.34
CA LEU A 119 -7.38 -16.13 10.81
C LEU A 119 -7.81 -15.67 12.20
N LYS A 120 -9.13 -15.55 12.46
CA LYS A 120 -9.66 -15.20 13.78
C LYS A 120 -9.21 -16.20 14.85
N ARG A 121 -9.33 -17.50 14.57
CA ARG A 121 -8.87 -18.55 15.49
C ARG A 121 -7.37 -18.47 15.76
N TYR A 122 -6.56 -18.22 14.72
CA TYR A 122 -5.13 -18.06 14.86
C TYR A 122 -4.78 -16.92 15.81
N ILE A 123 -5.38 -15.73 15.62
CA ILE A 123 -5.13 -14.55 16.44
C ILE A 123 -5.63 -14.77 17.88
N ALA A 124 -6.84 -15.32 18.05
CA ALA A 124 -7.43 -15.60 19.37
C ALA A 124 -6.60 -16.60 20.20
N ASN A 125 -5.87 -17.51 19.54
CA ASN A 125 -4.95 -18.45 20.18
C ASN A 125 -3.52 -17.88 20.42
N GLY A 126 -3.36 -16.55 20.33
CA GLY A 126 -2.07 -15.88 20.57
C GLY A 126 -1.09 -15.93 19.38
N GLY A 127 -1.59 -16.17 18.17
CA GLY A 127 -0.79 -16.11 16.94
C GLY A 127 -0.21 -14.72 16.71
N ALA A 128 1.03 -14.63 16.25
CA ALA A 128 1.72 -13.37 16.00
C ALA A 128 1.03 -12.58 14.87
N VAL A 129 0.67 -11.33 15.13
CA VAL A 129 0.06 -10.42 14.15
C VAL A 129 1.11 -9.52 13.52
N GLU A 130 1.99 -8.91 14.31
CA GLU A 130 3.03 -8.01 13.83
C GLU A 130 3.93 -8.68 12.80
N GLY A 131 4.06 -8.06 11.63
CA GLY A 131 4.83 -8.60 10.50
C GLY A 131 4.26 -9.86 9.84
N LYS A 132 3.08 -10.36 10.31
CA LYS A 132 2.42 -11.56 9.79
C LYS A 132 1.05 -11.29 9.19
N VAL A 133 0.30 -10.34 9.74
CA VAL A 133 -1.03 -9.95 9.25
C VAL A 133 -1.13 -8.43 9.24
N LYS A 134 -1.75 -7.87 8.21
CA LYS A 134 -1.99 -6.44 8.10
C LYS A 134 -3.39 -6.19 7.59
N PHE A 135 -4.15 -5.35 8.30
CA PHE A 135 -5.56 -5.08 8.01
C PHE A 135 -5.76 -3.72 7.35
N PHE A 136 -6.74 -3.65 6.45
CA PHE A 136 -7.05 -2.46 5.68
C PHE A 136 -8.55 -2.19 5.64
N MET A 137 -8.92 -0.90 5.75
CA MET A 137 -10.23 -0.42 5.35
C MET A 137 -10.18 0.00 3.89
N GLY A 138 -11.02 -0.61 3.05
CA GLY A 138 -11.09 -0.35 1.62
C GLY A 138 -9.84 -0.79 0.85
N TYR A 139 -9.87 -0.51 -0.43
CA TYR A 139 -8.77 -0.79 -1.36
C TYR A 139 -8.64 0.28 -2.44
N SER A 140 -7.52 0.29 -3.15
CA SER A 140 -7.28 1.10 -4.35
C SER A 140 -7.56 0.27 -5.58
N GLY A 141 -8.46 0.77 -6.45
CA GLY A 141 -8.90 0.07 -7.66
C GLY A 141 -8.68 0.90 -8.91
N TRP A 142 -8.26 0.27 -9.99
CA TRP A 142 -8.13 0.85 -11.31
C TRP A 142 -8.91 0.01 -12.31
N THR A 143 -9.71 0.66 -13.14
CA THR A 143 -10.36 0.04 -14.30
C THR A 143 -9.33 -0.29 -15.38
N GLU A 144 -9.78 -0.95 -16.44
CA GLU A 144 -8.94 -1.25 -17.62
C GLU A 144 -8.23 0.02 -18.12
N ASN A 145 -6.92 -0.09 -18.34
CA ASN A 145 -6.01 0.99 -18.79
C ASN A 145 -5.89 2.21 -17.86
N GLN A 146 -6.67 2.35 -16.78
CA GLN A 146 -6.60 3.52 -15.91
C GLN A 146 -5.22 3.65 -15.27
N LEU A 147 -4.67 2.58 -14.66
CA LEU A 147 -3.33 2.62 -14.06
C LEU A 147 -2.26 2.98 -15.10
N ASN A 148 -2.36 2.46 -16.31
CA ASN A 148 -1.43 2.80 -17.39
C ASN A 148 -1.50 4.30 -17.73
N GLY A 149 -2.70 4.88 -17.77
CA GLY A 149 -2.89 6.32 -17.95
C GLY A 149 -2.24 7.14 -16.85
N GLU A 150 -2.45 6.78 -15.58
CA GLU A 150 -1.84 7.46 -14.43
C GLU A 150 -0.30 7.33 -14.42
N LEU A 151 0.23 6.17 -14.79
CA LEU A 151 1.68 5.98 -15.00
C LEU A 151 2.22 6.87 -16.13
N MET A 152 1.47 7.04 -17.23
CA MET A 152 1.86 7.93 -18.33
C MET A 152 1.88 9.42 -17.93
N HIS A 153 1.11 9.79 -16.91
CA HIS A 153 1.08 11.14 -16.33
C HIS A 153 2.05 11.30 -15.15
N ASP A 154 2.99 10.37 -14.97
CA ASP A 154 4.00 10.39 -13.93
C ASP A 154 3.44 10.38 -12.48
N SER A 155 2.18 9.96 -12.28
CA SER A 155 1.53 9.91 -10.95
C SER A 155 2.15 8.86 -10.04
N TRP A 156 2.73 7.81 -10.61
CA TRP A 156 3.29 6.68 -9.89
C TRP A 156 4.64 6.25 -10.44
N LEU A 157 5.54 5.87 -9.54
CA LEU A 157 6.70 5.03 -9.84
C LEU A 157 6.38 3.59 -9.50
N VAL A 158 6.94 2.66 -10.25
CA VAL A 158 6.81 1.21 -9.95
C VAL A 158 8.09 0.73 -9.29
N GLY A 159 7.96 0.05 -8.14
CA GLY A 159 9.08 -0.50 -7.40
C GLY A 159 8.87 -1.95 -6.99
N LYS A 160 9.89 -2.52 -6.35
CA LYS A 160 9.84 -3.84 -5.72
C LYS A 160 10.51 -3.76 -4.37
N THR A 161 9.91 -4.37 -3.36
CA THR A 161 10.49 -4.48 -2.02
C THR A 161 10.19 -5.87 -1.43
N SER A 162 10.75 -6.18 -0.29
CA SER A 162 10.55 -7.48 0.36
C SER A 162 9.17 -7.61 1.00
N SER A 163 8.64 -8.82 1.10
CA SER A 163 7.41 -9.09 1.85
C SER A 163 7.51 -8.59 3.29
N LYS A 164 8.66 -8.77 3.95
CA LYS A 164 8.90 -8.26 5.30
C LYS A 164 8.75 -6.74 5.38
N SER A 165 9.35 -5.99 4.44
CA SER A 165 9.22 -4.53 4.40
C SER A 165 7.77 -4.10 4.17
N MET A 166 7.03 -4.79 3.28
CA MET A 166 5.62 -4.49 3.02
C MET A 166 4.73 -4.74 4.25
N MET A 167 4.97 -5.83 4.99
CA MET A 167 4.23 -6.14 6.21
C MET A 167 4.50 -5.13 7.34
N MET A 168 5.71 -4.58 7.41
CA MET A 168 6.13 -3.59 8.42
C MET A 168 5.94 -2.13 7.95
N ALA A 169 5.38 -1.93 6.75
CA ALA A 169 5.20 -0.60 6.18
C ALA A 169 4.33 0.29 7.08
N ASP A 170 4.82 1.48 7.42
CA ASP A 170 4.07 2.48 8.18
C ASP A 170 4.57 3.90 7.91
N GLY A 171 3.65 4.86 7.95
CA GLY A 171 3.94 6.29 7.86
C GLY A 171 4.69 6.73 6.61
N GLU A 172 5.15 7.97 6.66
CA GLU A 172 5.89 8.59 5.55
C GLU A 172 7.31 8.03 5.40
N SER A 173 7.89 7.49 6.46
CA SER A 173 9.20 6.85 6.40
C SER A 173 9.23 5.73 5.36
N PHE A 174 8.18 4.93 5.26
CA PHE A 174 8.12 3.87 4.27
C PHE A 174 8.07 4.39 2.81
N TRP A 175 7.44 5.55 2.57
CA TRP A 175 7.48 6.20 1.27
C TRP A 175 8.91 6.70 0.95
N ASN A 176 9.60 7.31 1.92
CA ASN A 176 10.98 7.74 1.78
C ASN A 176 11.92 6.55 1.48
N ASP A 177 11.79 5.46 2.23
CA ASP A 177 12.60 4.24 2.04
C ASP A 177 12.35 3.62 0.66
N SER A 178 11.09 3.68 0.18
CA SER A 178 10.73 3.19 -1.15
C SER A 178 11.37 4.00 -2.27
N LEU A 179 11.54 5.32 -2.09
CA LEU A 179 12.29 6.16 -3.03
C LEU A 179 13.79 5.87 -2.99
N ASP A 180 14.35 5.59 -1.80
CA ASP A 180 15.76 5.21 -1.65
C ASP A 180 16.08 3.90 -2.38
N LEU A 181 15.16 2.93 -2.35
CA LEU A 181 15.29 1.69 -3.10
C LEU A 181 15.34 1.89 -4.63
N LEU A 182 14.68 2.93 -5.14
CA LEU A 182 14.75 3.29 -6.56
C LEU A 182 16.01 4.09 -6.90
N GLY A 183 16.61 4.76 -5.91
CA GLY A 183 17.81 5.56 -6.08
C GLY A 183 17.58 6.87 -6.85
N SER A 184 18.69 7.47 -7.34
CA SER A 184 18.65 8.69 -8.16
C SER A 184 17.93 8.42 -9.50
N PRO A 185 17.08 9.37 -9.99
CA PRO A 185 16.86 10.73 -9.47
C PRO A 185 15.71 10.84 -8.43
N TYR A 186 15.06 9.75 -8.05
CA TYR A 186 13.79 9.76 -7.28
C TYR A 186 13.95 10.19 -5.82
N THR A 187 15.12 10.00 -5.24
CA THR A 187 15.42 10.39 -3.84
C THR A 187 15.23 11.88 -3.57
N ILE A 188 15.31 12.74 -4.59
CA ILE A 188 15.09 14.18 -4.45
C ILE A 188 13.64 14.50 -4.04
N TRP A 189 12.68 13.63 -4.35
CA TRP A 189 11.27 13.81 -3.99
C TRP A 189 11.04 13.91 -2.48
N LYS A 190 11.90 13.29 -1.67
CA LYS A 190 11.83 13.38 -0.21
C LYS A 190 11.97 14.82 0.32
N ASN A 191 12.64 15.68 -0.43
CA ASN A 191 12.90 17.07 -0.06
C ASN A 191 11.78 18.03 -0.50
N TYR A 192 10.78 17.55 -1.23
CA TYR A 192 9.69 18.39 -1.70
C TYR A 192 8.69 18.64 -0.56
N PRO A 193 8.10 19.86 -0.46
CA PRO A 193 7.05 20.14 0.52
C PRO A 193 5.81 19.28 0.25
N LYS A 194 5.02 19.01 1.30
CA LYS A 194 3.73 18.30 1.15
C LYS A 194 2.69 19.11 0.39
N ASN A 195 2.77 20.40 0.51
CA ASN A 195 1.91 21.34 -0.20
C ASN A 195 2.79 22.25 -1.07
N PRO A 196 2.60 22.26 -2.39
CA PRO A 196 3.38 23.10 -3.30
C PRO A 196 3.13 24.61 -3.10
N ASP A 197 2.02 24.99 -2.44
CA ASP A 197 1.65 26.39 -2.16
C ASP A 197 2.38 26.97 -0.93
N TRP A 198 3.21 26.20 -0.24
CA TRP A 198 3.95 26.64 0.95
C TRP A 198 5.38 27.12 0.60
N ASN A 199 5.47 28.04 -0.36
CA ASN A 199 6.69 28.82 -0.63
C ASN A 199 6.43 30.31 -0.40
#